data_9b09b690b8612f13088be9985ae8915d
#
_entry.id   9b09b690b8612f13088be9985ae8915d
#
_cell.length_a   1.000
_cell.length_b   1.000
_cell.length_c   1.000
_cell.angle_alpha   90.00
_cell.angle_beta   90.00
_cell.angle_gamma   90.00
#
_symmetry.space_group_name_H-M   'P 1'
#
loop_
_entity.id
_entity.type
_entity.pdbx_description
1 polymer ?
#
loop_
_entity_poly.entity_id
_entity_poly.type
_entity_poly.pdbx_seq_one_letter_code
_entity_poly.pdbx_strand_id
1 'polypeptide(L)'
;MKIYNTLTGQKEDFKPIEEGKAGIYVCGPTVYNFIHIGNARPICVFDVFRRYLEFKGYDVTFIQNYTDVNDKIIKQAKLENSTPEETALKYIHEYETDAKGLNVRPADVHPKVSLYMDKIIDMIQTLVDNGYAYESNGDVYYRTRKFEGYGKLSKQSLDDLIAGARVEVSDIKEDPLDLSLIHISEPTRH
;
A
#
# COMPACT_ATOMS: atom_id res chain seq x y z
N MET A 1 5.50 12.20 -23.92
CA MET A 1 6.24 12.18 -22.62
C MET A 1 6.71 10.78 -22.37
N LYS A 2 7.98 10.62 -21.87
CA LYS A 2 8.52 9.29 -21.54
C LYS A 2 8.64 9.14 -20.03
N ILE A 3 8.19 8.00 -19.52
CA ILE A 3 8.33 7.58 -18.12
C ILE A 3 9.02 6.22 -18.03
N TYR A 4 9.71 5.99 -16.92
CA TYR A 4 10.32 4.69 -16.68
C TYR A 4 9.26 3.68 -16.23
N ASN A 5 9.15 2.57 -16.96
CA ASN A 5 8.26 1.48 -16.62
C ASN A 5 9.06 0.37 -15.92
N THR A 6 8.78 0.14 -14.65
CA THR A 6 9.47 -0.88 -13.86
C THR A 6 9.30 -2.29 -14.43
N LEU A 7 8.12 -2.59 -15.00
CA LEU A 7 7.83 -3.92 -15.56
C LEU A 7 8.77 -4.24 -16.74
N THR A 8 8.95 -3.29 -17.68
CA THR A 8 9.82 -3.48 -18.84
C THR A 8 11.27 -3.11 -18.56
N GLY A 9 11.51 -2.26 -17.54
CA GLY A 9 12.83 -1.72 -17.19
C GLY A 9 13.33 -0.67 -18.18
N GLN A 10 12.43 -0.04 -18.92
CA GLN A 10 12.76 0.93 -19.96
C GLN A 10 11.97 2.22 -19.81
N LYS A 11 12.49 3.31 -20.41
CA LYS A 11 11.73 4.56 -20.59
C LYS A 11 10.84 4.41 -21.81
N GLU A 12 9.53 4.47 -21.60
CA GLU A 12 8.51 4.29 -22.63
C GLU A 12 7.67 5.56 -22.77
N ASP A 13 7.02 5.71 -23.92
CA ASP A 13 6.06 6.77 -24.12
C ASP A 13 4.82 6.52 -23.23
N PHE A 14 4.45 7.54 -22.46
CA PHE A 14 3.24 7.47 -21.66
C PHE A 14 2.02 7.38 -22.56
N LYS A 15 1.25 6.31 -22.39
CA LYS A 15 -0.02 6.06 -23.07
C LYS A 15 -1.09 5.89 -22.02
N PRO A 16 -2.07 6.80 -21.91
CA PRO A 16 -3.17 6.64 -20.98
C PRO A 16 -4.07 5.48 -21.43
N ILE A 17 -4.78 4.87 -20.47
CA ILE A 17 -5.78 3.83 -20.77
C ILE A 17 -6.98 4.45 -21.49
N GLU A 18 -7.38 5.65 -21.07
CA GLU A 18 -8.45 6.45 -21.69
C GLU A 18 -7.85 7.75 -22.19
N GLU A 19 -8.14 8.09 -23.45
CA GLU A 19 -7.58 9.29 -24.08
C GLU A 19 -7.93 10.56 -23.28
N GLY A 20 -6.94 11.39 -23.04
CA GLY A 20 -7.11 12.63 -22.27
C GLY A 20 -7.21 12.47 -20.76
N LYS A 21 -7.28 11.24 -20.22
CA LYS A 21 -7.36 11.00 -18.78
C LYS A 21 -6.12 10.28 -18.23
N ALA A 22 -5.77 10.59 -16.99
CA ALA A 22 -4.66 9.93 -16.28
C ALA A 22 -5.05 9.63 -14.83
N GLY A 23 -5.19 8.35 -14.50
CA GLY A 23 -5.35 7.87 -13.13
C GLY A 23 -3.99 7.61 -12.49
N ILE A 24 -3.75 8.18 -11.31
CA ILE A 24 -2.52 7.97 -10.55
C ILE A 24 -2.90 7.43 -9.17
N TYR A 25 -2.34 6.28 -8.79
CA TYR A 25 -2.39 5.79 -7.43
C TYR A 25 -1.00 5.82 -6.82
N VAL A 26 -0.88 6.43 -5.65
CA VAL A 26 0.37 6.47 -4.87
C VAL A 26 0.10 5.90 -3.50
N CYS A 27 0.94 4.97 -3.07
CA CYS A 27 0.87 4.44 -1.71
C CYS A 27 1.07 5.58 -0.71
N GLY A 28 0.12 5.72 0.21
CA GLY A 28 0.17 6.72 1.27
C GLY A 28 0.91 6.25 2.51
N PRO A 29 1.01 7.08 3.53
CA PRO A 29 1.68 6.77 4.78
C PRO A 29 0.87 5.78 5.65
N THR A 30 1.59 5.02 6.49
CA THR A 30 1.01 4.45 7.70
C THR A 30 0.97 5.56 8.75
N VAL A 31 -0.23 5.90 9.21
CA VAL A 31 -0.49 7.10 10.01
C VAL A 31 -0.33 6.84 11.51
N TYR A 32 0.90 6.61 11.94
CA TYR A 32 1.25 6.32 13.34
C TYR A 32 2.26 7.31 13.95
N ASN A 33 2.88 8.17 13.14
CA ASN A 33 3.88 9.14 13.57
C ASN A 33 4.03 10.25 12.52
N PHE A 34 4.72 11.33 12.88
CA PHE A 34 5.12 12.38 11.93
C PHE A 34 5.88 11.81 10.74
N ILE A 35 5.73 12.45 9.59
CA ILE A 35 6.54 12.10 8.42
C ILE A 35 7.97 12.62 8.57
N HIS A 36 8.88 12.01 7.83
CA HIS A 36 10.25 12.47 7.71
C HIS A 36 10.58 12.74 6.22
N ILE A 37 11.77 13.26 5.94
CA ILE A 37 12.17 13.63 4.56
C ILE A 37 12.02 12.49 3.55
N GLY A 38 12.17 11.24 3.97
CA GLY A 38 11.97 10.07 3.12
C GLY A 38 10.51 9.88 2.70
N ASN A 39 9.54 10.26 3.54
CA ASN A 39 8.11 10.26 3.21
C ASN A 39 7.73 11.51 2.39
N ALA A 40 8.35 12.65 2.67
CA ALA A 40 8.12 13.90 1.96
C ALA A 40 8.55 13.81 0.47
N ARG A 41 9.63 13.10 0.17
CA ARG A 41 10.15 12.97 -1.20
C ARG A 41 9.11 12.43 -2.20
N PRO A 42 8.47 11.26 -1.99
CA PRO A 42 7.49 10.77 -2.96
C PRO A 42 6.29 11.69 -3.11
N ILE A 43 5.76 12.29 -2.04
CA ILE A 43 4.60 13.18 -2.15
C ILE A 43 4.90 14.42 -3.00
N CYS A 44 6.08 15.03 -2.84
CA CYS A 44 6.50 16.15 -3.68
C CYS A 44 6.72 15.72 -5.16
N VAL A 45 7.36 14.58 -5.39
CA VAL A 45 7.63 14.08 -6.75
C VAL A 45 6.32 13.79 -7.49
N PHE A 46 5.37 13.12 -6.85
CA PHE A 46 4.11 12.79 -7.48
C PHE A 46 3.16 13.98 -7.62
N ASP A 47 3.23 14.99 -6.75
CA ASP A 47 2.49 16.25 -6.94
C ASP A 47 3.02 17.00 -8.17
N VAL A 48 4.36 17.08 -8.35
CA VAL A 48 4.96 17.65 -9.56
C VAL A 48 4.53 16.87 -10.80
N PHE A 49 4.51 15.54 -10.74
CA PHE A 49 4.08 14.69 -11.85
C PHE A 49 2.60 14.92 -12.20
N ARG A 50 1.71 14.99 -11.20
CA ARG A 50 0.31 15.35 -11.36
C ARG A 50 0.14 16.68 -12.08
N ARG A 51 0.78 17.74 -11.56
CA ARG A 51 0.73 19.09 -12.15
C ARG A 51 1.25 19.11 -13.59
N TYR A 52 2.30 18.35 -13.88
CA TYR A 52 2.84 18.24 -15.23
C TYR A 52 1.85 17.56 -16.20
N LEU A 53 1.16 16.50 -15.78
CA LEU A 53 0.14 15.86 -16.60
C LEU A 53 -1.03 16.82 -16.89
N GLU A 54 -1.50 17.55 -15.87
CA GLU A 54 -2.53 18.57 -16.02
C GLU A 54 -2.07 19.69 -17.00
N PHE A 55 -0.83 20.14 -16.85
CA PHE A 55 -0.24 21.10 -17.79
C PHE A 55 -0.20 20.56 -19.24
N LYS A 56 -0.05 19.25 -19.42
CA LYS A 56 -0.11 18.58 -20.72
C LYS A 56 -1.54 18.36 -21.24
N GLY A 57 -2.54 18.81 -20.51
CA GLY A 57 -3.95 18.74 -20.89
C GLY A 57 -4.67 17.46 -20.49
N TYR A 58 -4.08 16.64 -19.61
CA TYR A 58 -4.77 15.47 -19.08
C TYR A 58 -5.72 15.86 -17.94
N ASP A 59 -6.90 15.24 -17.91
CA ASP A 59 -7.76 15.19 -16.73
C ASP A 59 -7.19 14.16 -15.76
N VAL A 60 -6.68 14.61 -14.61
CA VAL A 60 -5.90 13.77 -13.69
C VAL A 60 -6.72 13.44 -12.46
N THR A 61 -6.95 12.16 -12.20
CA THR A 61 -7.47 11.66 -10.92
C THR A 61 -6.30 11.12 -10.10
N PHE A 62 -6.03 11.75 -8.96
CA PHE A 62 -4.95 11.38 -8.06
C PHE A 62 -5.49 10.74 -6.78
N ILE A 63 -5.10 9.51 -6.51
CA ILE A 63 -5.55 8.73 -5.35
C ILE A 63 -4.34 8.41 -4.47
N GLN A 64 -4.48 8.65 -3.17
CA GLN A 64 -3.48 8.28 -2.17
C GLN A 64 -4.19 7.76 -0.92
N ASN A 65 -3.91 6.52 -0.52
CA ASN A 65 -4.55 5.92 0.65
C ASN A 65 -3.93 6.40 1.97
N TYR A 66 -4.67 6.22 3.08
CA TYR A 66 -4.12 6.19 4.42
C TYR A 66 -4.19 4.76 4.96
N THR A 67 -3.05 4.25 5.46
CA THR A 67 -3.03 3.00 6.20
C THR A 67 -3.27 3.32 7.67
N ASP A 68 -4.54 3.32 8.04
CA ASP A 68 -5.06 3.66 9.36
C ASP A 68 -5.37 2.44 10.24
N VAL A 69 -5.12 1.23 9.73
CA VAL A 69 -5.15 -0.04 10.47
C VAL A 69 -3.78 -0.71 10.32
N ASN A 70 -3.01 -0.77 11.39
CA ASN A 70 -1.67 -1.37 11.41
C ASN A 70 -1.16 -1.51 12.86
N ASP A 71 -0.33 -2.52 13.12
CA ASP A 71 0.28 -2.76 14.46
C ASP A 71 1.08 -1.57 14.99
N LYS A 72 1.72 -0.80 14.10
CA LYS A 72 2.45 0.39 14.49
C LYS A 72 1.54 1.44 15.13
N ILE A 73 0.31 1.55 14.63
CA ILE A 73 -0.69 2.49 15.17
C ILE A 73 -1.12 2.00 16.56
N ILE A 74 -1.38 0.70 16.72
CA ILE A 74 -1.75 0.11 18.03
C ILE A 74 -0.64 0.34 19.05
N LYS A 75 0.62 0.10 18.67
CA LYS A 75 1.78 0.33 19.54
C LYS A 75 1.91 1.80 19.93
N GLN A 76 1.76 2.70 18.97
CA GLN A 76 1.84 4.14 19.21
C GLN A 76 0.69 4.65 20.10
N ALA A 77 -0.53 4.19 19.86
CA ALA A 77 -1.69 4.51 20.68
C ALA A 77 -1.47 4.13 22.15
N LYS A 78 -0.90 2.95 22.42
CA LYS A 78 -0.54 2.53 23.79
C LYS A 78 0.50 3.46 24.43
N LEU A 79 1.50 3.92 23.67
CA LEU A 79 2.53 4.86 24.17
C LEU A 79 1.94 6.24 24.48
N GLU A 80 0.94 6.67 23.72
CA GLU A 80 0.29 7.98 23.91
C GLU A 80 -0.92 7.93 24.84
N ASN A 81 -1.27 6.78 25.40
CA ASN A 81 -2.49 6.54 26.18
C ASN A 81 -3.75 7.00 25.43
N SER A 82 -3.82 6.64 24.14
CA SER A 82 -4.89 6.98 23.20
C SER A 82 -5.47 5.72 22.56
N THR A 83 -6.52 5.86 21.78
CA THR A 83 -7.03 4.78 20.95
C THR A 83 -6.31 4.73 19.60
N PRO A 84 -6.28 3.56 18.92
CA PRO A 84 -5.72 3.47 17.56
C PRO A 84 -6.39 4.43 16.57
N GLU A 85 -7.70 4.61 16.67
CA GLU A 85 -8.46 5.52 15.82
C GLU A 85 -8.07 6.98 16.04
N GLU A 86 -8.03 7.45 17.29
CA GLU A 86 -7.59 8.81 17.63
C GLU A 86 -6.15 9.06 17.19
N THR A 87 -5.27 8.08 17.38
CA THR A 87 -3.88 8.15 16.95
C THR A 87 -3.79 8.28 15.43
N ALA A 88 -4.53 7.46 14.69
CA ALA A 88 -4.55 7.55 13.23
C ALA A 88 -5.07 8.90 12.75
N LEU A 89 -6.17 9.40 13.29
CA LEU A 89 -6.74 10.71 12.94
C LEU A 89 -5.77 11.86 13.24
N LYS A 90 -5.09 11.83 14.39
CA LYS A 90 -4.05 12.80 14.74
C LYS A 90 -2.95 12.84 13.67
N TYR A 91 -2.38 11.69 13.32
CA TYR A 91 -1.27 11.65 12.37
C TYR A 91 -1.68 11.83 10.92
N ILE A 92 -2.94 11.59 10.53
CA ILE A 92 -3.50 12.07 9.26
C ILE A 92 -3.46 13.61 9.23
N HIS A 93 -3.93 14.27 10.27
CA HIS A 93 -3.92 15.74 10.35
C HIS A 93 -2.50 16.33 10.29
N GLU A 94 -1.56 15.72 11.01
CA GLU A 94 -0.15 16.13 10.95
C GLU A 94 0.45 15.94 9.57
N TYR A 95 0.16 14.81 8.92
CA TYR A 95 0.57 14.55 7.53
C TYR A 95 0.04 15.61 6.56
N GLU A 96 -1.25 15.95 6.66
CA GLU A 96 -1.88 16.96 5.81
C GLU A 96 -1.27 18.34 6.04
N THR A 97 -0.94 18.67 7.29
CA THR A 97 -0.26 19.91 7.68
C THR A 97 1.13 20.00 7.07
N ASP A 98 1.93 18.94 7.18
CA ASP A 98 3.28 18.86 6.63
C ASP A 98 3.25 18.89 5.09
N ALA A 99 2.34 18.14 4.46
CA ALA A 99 2.17 18.14 3.00
C ALA A 99 1.79 19.54 2.49
N LYS A 100 0.88 20.23 3.16
CA LYS A 100 0.53 21.64 2.86
C LYS A 100 1.73 22.57 3.02
N GLY A 101 2.52 22.39 4.07
CA GLY A 101 3.76 23.16 4.30
C GLY A 101 4.79 22.99 3.16
N LEU A 102 4.79 21.81 2.51
CA LEU A 102 5.59 21.50 1.33
C LEU A 102 4.94 21.95 0.00
N ASN A 103 3.81 22.65 0.03
CA ASN A 103 3.02 23.06 -1.13
C ASN A 103 2.52 21.88 -1.99
N VAL A 104 2.36 20.71 -1.39
CA VAL A 104 1.77 19.53 -2.02
C VAL A 104 0.24 19.65 -1.95
N ARG A 105 -0.44 19.42 -3.07
CA ARG A 105 -1.89 19.41 -3.12
C ARG A 105 -2.44 18.10 -2.53
N PRO A 106 -3.59 18.14 -1.84
CA PRO A 106 -4.25 16.92 -1.39
C PRO A 106 -4.63 16.03 -2.59
N ALA A 107 -4.70 14.74 -2.38
CA ALA A 107 -5.25 13.83 -3.37
C ALA A 107 -6.74 14.08 -3.58
N ASP A 108 -7.27 13.67 -4.73
CA ASP A 108 -8.70 13.78 -5.02
C ASP A 108 -9.50 12.79 -4.17
N VAL A 109 -8.88 11.64 -3.84
CA VAL A 109 -9.45 10.64 -2.94
C VAL A 109 -8.37 10.10 -2.01
N HIS A 110 -8.69 10.02 -0.72
CA HIS A 110 -7.88 9.38 0.31
C HIS A 110 -8.63 8.16 0.89
N PRO A 111 -8.53 6.97 0.28
CA PRO A 111 -9.11 5.76 0.84
C PRO A 111 -8.45 5.43 2.19
N LYS A 112 -9.25 5.07 3.20
CA LYS A 112 -8.79 4.57 4.50
C LYS A 112 -9.03 3.06 4.57
N VAL A 113 -8.06 2.30 5.07
CA VAL A 113 -8.19 0.83 5.21
C VAL A 113 -9.42 0.47 6.03
N SER A 114 -9.65 1.19 7.14
CA SER A 114 -10.82 0.99 8.01
C SER A 114 -12.17 1.07 7.29
N LEU A 115 -12.29 1.95 6.27
CA LEU A 115 -13.52 2.13 5.50
C LEU A 115 -13.68 1.13 4.35
N TYR A 116 -12.64 0.37 4.04
CA TYR A 116 -12.63 -0.60 2.94
C TYR A 116 -12.52 -2.04 3.43
N MET A 117 -12.65 -2.28 4.74
CA MET A 117 -12.43 -3.60 5.33
C MET A 117 -13.33 -4.67 4.72
N ASP A 118 -14.61 -4.40 4.52
CA ASP A 118 -15.53 -5.35 3.89
C ASP A 118 -15.07 -5.75 2.48
N LYS A 119 -14.64 -4.78 1.67
CA LYS A 119 -14.14 -5.05 0.32
C LYS A 119 -12.81 -5.81 0.31
N ILE A 120 -11.97 -5.57 1.32
CA ILE A 120 -10.72 -6.33 1.51
C ILE A 120 -11.05 -7.78 1.85
N ILE A 121 -11.99 -8.01 2.75
CA ILE A 121 -12.45 -9.35 3.13
C ILE A 121 -13.06 -10.07 1.92
N ASP A 122 -13.93 -9.43 1.15
CA ASP A 122 -14.54 -9.99 -0.05
C ASP A 122 -13.49 -10.41 -1.10
N MET A 123 -12.45 -9.58 -1.28
CA MET A 123 -11.34 -9.90 -2.18
C MET A 123 -10.55 -11.11 -1.68
N ILE A 124 -10.25 -11.16 -0.38
CA ILE A 124 -9.55 -12.29 0.25
C ILE A 124 -10.37 -13.56 0.11
N GLN A 125 -11.68 -13.50 0.38
CA GLN A 125 -12.59 -14.64 0.21
C GLN A 125 -12.57 -15.15 -1.24
N THR A 126 -12.60 -14.25 -2.21
CA THR A 126 -12.48 -14.61 -3.63
C THR A 126 -11.17 -15.33 -3.93
N LEU A 127 -10.05 -14.93 -3.32
CA LEU A 127 -8.77 -15.62 -3.48
C LEU A 127 -8.79 -17.01 -2.82
N VAL A 128 -9.44 -17.16 -1.68
CA VAL A 128 -9.63 -18.47 -1.01
C VAL A 128 -10.48 -19.39 -1.86
N ASP A 129 -11.64 -18.92 -2.34
CA ASP A 129 -12.57 -19.69 -3.17
C ASP A 129 -11.93 -20.18 -4.48
N ASN A 130 -11.06 -19.36 -5.06
CA ASN A 130 -10.27 -19.71 -6.25
C ASN A 130 -9.00 -20.52 -5.92
N GLY A 131 -8.76 -20.82 -4.65
CA GLY A 131 -7.64 -21.61 -4.17
C GLY A 131 -6.28 -20.92 -4.22
N TYR A 132 -6.23 -19.59 -4.45
CA TYR A 132 -5.00 -18.80 -4.40
C TYR A 132 -4.60 -18.39 -2.98
N ALA A 133 -5.50 -18.50 -2.02
CA ALA A 133 -5.22 -18.28 -0.62
C ALA A 133 -5.75 -19.44 0.23
N TYR A 134 -5.33 -19.49 1.49
CA TYR A 134 -5.75 -20.49 2.48
C TYR A 134 -5.74 -19.91 3.88
N GLU A 135 -6.59 -20.46 4.73
CA GLU A 135 -6.62 -20.16 6.15
C GLU A 135 -5.70 -21.12 6.92
N SER A 136 -4.94 -20.58 7.85
CA SER A 136 -4.13 -21.36 8.79
C SER A 136 -4.05 -20.64 10.14
N ASN A 137 -4.49 -21.31 11.20
CA ASN A 137 -4.50 -20.82 12.59
C ASN A 137 -5.20 -19.46 12.79
N GLY A 138 -6.24 -19.18 12.01
CA GLY A 138 -6.99 -17.93 12.07
C GLY A 138 -6.40 -16.79 11.24
N ASP A 139 -5.32 -17.03 10.53
CA ASP A 139 -4.72 -16.10 9.56
C ASP A 139 -4.99 -16.57 8.14
N VAL A 140 -4.93 -15.68 7.17
CA VAL A 140 -5.08 -16.02 5.75
C VAL A 140 -3.80 -15.71 4.99
N TYR A 141 -3.33 -16.70 4.22
CA TYR A 141 -2.09 -16.61 3.44
C TYR A 141 -2.35 -16.79 1.96
N TYR A 142 -1.62 -16.04 1.14
CA TYR A 142 -1.63 -16.14 -0.31
C TYR A 142 -0.55 -17.10 -0.79
N ARG A 143 -0.93 -18.08 -1.65
CA ARG A 143 -0.02 -19.05 -2.25
C ARG A 143 0.80 -18.42 -3.35
N THR A 144 1.93 -17.86 -2.98
CA THR A 144 2.80 -17.09 -3.89
C THR A 144 3.23 -17.89 -5.13
N ARG A 145 3.58 -19.18 -4.95
CA ARG A 145 4.01 -20.04 -6.06
C ARG A 145 2.88 -20.40 -7.04
N LYS A 146 1.62 -20.26 -6.65
CA LYS A 146 0.48 -20.50 -7.52
C LYS A 146 0.31 -19.44 -8.59
N PHE A 147 0.91 -18.27 -8.39
CA PHE A 147 0.91 -17.17 -9.36
C PHE A 147 2.17 -17.20 -10.22
N GLU A 148 2.07 -17.75 -11.45
CA GLU A 148 3.21 -17.94 -12.37
C GLU A 148 3.99 -16.66 -12.71
N GLY A 149 3.39 -15.49 -12.53
CA GLY A 149 4.03 -14.19 -12.78
C GLY A 149 4.64 -13.53 -11.56
N TYR A 150 4.68 -14.19 -10.39
CA TYR A 150 5.21 -13.60 -9.18
C TYR A 150 6.71 -13.27 -9.32
N GLY A 151 7.12 -12.09 -8.85
CA GLY A 151 8.51 -11.61 -8.99
C GLY A 151 8.80 -10.92 -10.34
N LYS A 152 7.91 -11.01 -11.35
CA LYS A 152 8.12 -10.41 -12.67
C LYS A 152 8.32 -8.89 -12.62
N LEU A 153 7.60 -8.17 -11.77
CA LEU A 153 7.73 -6.73 -11.62
C LEU A 153 9.06 -6.34 -10.96
N SER A 154 9.45 -7.04 -9.88
CA SER A 154 10.70 -6.81 -9.15
C SER A 154 11.91 -7.39 -9.85
N LYS A 155 11.72 -8.24 -10.87
CA LYS A 155 12.76 -9.01 -11.57
C LYS A 155 13.57 -9.91 -10.62
N GLN A 156 12.95 -10.37 -9.55
CA GLN A 156 13.54 -11.30 -8.59
C GLN A 156 12.98 -12.70 -8.81
N SER A 157 13.86 -13.70 -8.73
CA SER A 157 13.42 -15.08 -8.69
C SER A 157 12.83 -15.41 -7.31
N LEU A 158 11.95 -16.42 -7.27
CA LEU A 158 11.38 -16.87 -6.00
C LEU A 158 12.48 -17.43 -5.06
N ASP A 159 13.52 -18.03 -5.61
CA ASP A 159 14.64 -18.59 -4.84
C ASP A 159 15.49 -17.47 -4.19
N ASP A 160 15.70 -16.36 -4.90
CA ASP A 160 16.37 -15.18 -4.34
C ASP A 160 15.56 -14.54 -3.21
N LEU A 161 14.23 -14.59 -3.28
CA LEU A 161 13.35 -14.10 -2.23
C LEU A 161 13.44 -14.96 -0.95
N ILE A 162 13.60 -16.27 -1.07
CA ILE A 162 13.82 -17.17 0.08
C ILE A 162 15.15 -16.84 0.76
N ALA A 163 16.22 -16.67 -0.03
CA ALA A 163 17.55 -16.39 0.49
C ALA A 163 17.63 -15.02 1.22
N GLY A 164 16.79 -14.06 0.82
CA GLY A 164 16.72 -12.71 1.41
C GLY A 164 15.65 -12.53 2.50
N ALA A 165 14.82 -13.53 2.74
CA ALA A 165 13.70 -13.42 3.67
C ALA A 165 14.20 -13.31 5.13
N ARG A 166 13.98 -12.15 5.74
CA ARG A 166 14.14 -11.91 7.18
C ARG A 166 12.97 -12.48 8.00
N VAL A 167 12.25 -13.43 7.44
CA VAL A 167 11.03 -13.96 8.05
C VAL A 167 11.42 -15.23 8.80
N GLU A 168 11.17 -15.26 10.10
CA GLU A 168 11.12 -16.51 10.84
C GLU A 168 10.15 -17.44 10.09
N VAL A 169 10.66 -18.61 9.69
CA VAL A 169 9.83 -19.63 9.05
C VAL A 169 8.81 -20.08 10.10
N SER A 170 7.60 -19.56 9.97
CA SER A 170 6.50 -19.99 10.82
C SER A 170 6.01 -21.33 10.29
N ASP A 171 5.93 -22.34 11.16
CA ASP A 171 5.36 -23.67 10.86
C ASP A 171 3.87 -23.62 10.44
N ILE A 172 3.29 -22.42 10.40
CA ILE A 172 1.89 -22.15 10.09
C ILE A 172 1.65 -22.03 8.57
N LYS A 173 2.69 -21.70 7.79
CA LYS A 173 2.58 -21.50 6.34
C LYS A 173 2.81 -22.80 5.57
N GLU A 174 2.06 -22.99 4.45
CA GLU A 174 2.32 -24.09 3.51
C GLU A 174 3.68 -23.91 2.80
N ASP A 175 4.06 -22.67 2.48
CA ASP A 175 5.36 -22.30 1.90
C ASP A 175 5.91 -21.04 2.61
N PRO A 176 7.22 -20.98 2.92
CA PRO A 176 7.83 -19.80 3.54
C PRO A 176 7.63 -18.49 2.76
N LEU A 177 7.42 -18.58 1.45
CA LEU A 177 7.16 -17.43 0.57
C LEU A 177 5.73 -16.93 0.61
N ASP A 178 4.79 -17.68 1.21
CA ASP A 178 3.40 -17.28 1.21
C ASP A 178 3.21 -15.97 1.96
N LEU A 179 2.42 -15.09 1.34
CA LEU A 179 2.18 -13.76 1.88
C LEU A 179 1.00 -13.78 2.84
N SER A 180 1.20 -13.22 4.01
CA SER A 180 0.10 -12.94 4.92
C SER A 180 -0.82 -11.87 4.32
N LEU A 181 -2.10 -12.18 4.17
CA LEU A 181 -3.13 -11.27 3.68
C LEU A 181 -3.84 -10.56 4.82
N ILE A 182 -4.20 -11.32 5.85
CA ILE A 182 -4.86 -10.82 7.05
C ILE A 182 -4.46 -11.67 8.25
N HIS A 183 -4.19 -11.01 9.38
CA HIS A 183 -3.98 -11.64 10.68
C HIS A 183 -5.24 -11.44 11.51
N ILE A 184 -6.01 -12.53 11.71
CA ILE A 184 -7.25 -12.52 12.51
C ILE A 184 -6.92 -12.67 14.00
N SER A 185 -5.77 -13.27 14.29
CA SER A 185 -5.30 -13.55 15.66
C SER A 185 -4.66 -12.35 16.37
N GLU A 186 -4.41 -11.25 15.67
CA GLU A 186 -3.85 -10.04 16.26
C GLU A 186 -4.88 -9.31 17.16
N PRO A 187 -4.45 -8.68 18.28
CA PRO A 187 -5.31 -8.29 19.39
C PRO A 187 -6.11 -7.00 19.14
N THR A 188 -6.90 -6.98 18.09
CA THR A 188 -8.07 -6.09 18.02
C THR A 188 -9.22 -6.63 18.88
N ARG A 189 -8.98 -7.75 19.57
CA ARG A 189 -9.89 -8.32 20.57
C ARG A 189 -9.58 -7.73 21.94
N HIS A 190 -9.95 -6.46 22.13
CA HIS A 190 -10.29 -5.95 23.48
C HIS A 190 -11.19 -4.73 23.34
#